data_87b77ccdd09300eddf9ee38abbef971d
#
_entry.id   87b77ccdd09300eddf9ee38abbef971d
#
_cell.length_a   1.000
_cell.length_b   1.000
_cell.length_c   1.000
_cell.angle_alpha   90.00
_cell.angle_beta   90.00
_cell.angle_gamma   90.00
#
_symmetry.space_group_name_H-M   'P 1'
#
loop_
_entity.id
_entity.type
_entity.pdbx_description
1 polymer ?
#
loop_
_entity_poly.entity_id
_entity_poly.type
_entity_poly.pdbx_seq_one_letter_code
_entity_poly.pdbx_strand_id
1 'polypeptide(L)'
;MKKIAVDAMGGDFAPQSVVEGVEKARNKYPDLRFMLFGDEQKIREILTSDKNIEIIQTTEVIDMNDEPVKAIRRKKDSSLVRAAYAVKEGKADALFSCGNTGALLAAGLLIVGRIKGIARPGLLSTLPVLTKEGGAFNLLDSGANADNKPEQLYQYALLGKYYAESVRNIKNPRIGLLNNGTEPHKGSKLTLEAHNLIVADSSINFVGNVESKDILKGVCDVVVADGFTGNAVWL
;
A
#
# COMPACT_ATOMS: atom_id res chain seq x y z
N MET A 1 0.56 -15.06 17.32
CA MET A 1 0.36 -15.61 15.97
C MET A 1 -0.45 -14.59 15.19
N LYS A 2 0.06 -14.11 14.05
CA LYS A 2 -0.61 -13.07 13.26
C LYS A 2 -1.61 -13.69 12.28
N LYS A 3 -2.74 -13.00 12.06
CA LYS A 3 -3.80 -13.42 11.14
C LYS A 3 -3.90 -12.46 9.97
N ILE A 4 -3.95 -13.00 8.75
CA ILE A 4 -4.09 -12.23 7.51
C ILE A 4 -5.48 -12.51 6.93
N ALA A 5 -6.29 -11.48 6.77
CA ALA A 5 -7.53 -11.54 6.00
C ALA A 5 -7.21 -11.41 4.51
N VAL A 6 -7.63 -12.37 3.70
CA VAL A 6 -7.32 -12.44 2.28
C VAL A 6 -8.60 -12.37 1.47
N ASP A 7 -8.67 -11.42 0.57
CA ASP A 7 -9.67 -11.35 -0.49
C ASP A 7 -9.32 -12.43 -1.53
N ALA A 8 -9.93 -13.61 -1.40
CA ALA A 8 -9.62 -14.75 -2.25
C ALA A 8 -10.16 -14.62 -3.68
N MET A 9 -11.10 -13.68 -3.91
CA MET A 9 -11.75 -13.50 -5.21
C MET A 9 -11.24 -12.28 -5.97
N GLY A 10 -10.26 -11.55 -5.42
CA GLY A 10 -9.70 -10.36 -6.06
C GLY A 10 -8.52 -10.67 -6.99
N GLY A 11 -8.57 -10.17 -8.23
CA GLY A 11 -7.53 -10.30 -9.24
C GLY A 11 -7.92 -11.17 -10.43
N ASP A 12 -7.18 -11.01 -11.53
CA ASP A 12 -7.49 -11.63 -12.83
C ASP A 12 -7.45 -13.17 -12.81
N PHE A 13 -6.65 -13.75 -11.92
CA PHE A 13 -6.48 -15.19 -11.77
C PHE A 13 -7.03 -15.72 -10.44
N ALA A 14 -7.92 -14.96 -9.81
CA ALA A 14 -8.59 -15.40 -8.59
C ALA A 14 -9.69 -16.44 -8.91
N PRO A 15 -9.95 -17.39 -8.02
CA PRO A 15 -9.26 -17.63 -6.75
C PRO A 15 -7.96 -18.43 -6.85
N GLN A 16 -7.65 -19.03 -8.03
CA GLN A 16 -6.56 -19.98 -8.21
C GLN A 16 -5.22 -19.46 -7.67
N SER A 17 -4.72 -18.35 -8.25
CA SER A 17 -3.41 -17.82 -7.88
C SER A 17 -3.34 -17.34 -6.42
N VAL A 18 -4.46 -16.83 -5.88
CA VAL A 18 -4.52 -16.34 -4.51
C VAL A 18 -4.43 -17.50 -3.52
N VAL A 19 -5.22 -18.56 -3.72
CA VAL A 19 -5.23 -19.75 -2.86
C VAL A 19 -3.86 -20.46 -2.89
N GLU A 20 -3.30 -20.70 -4.07
CA GLU A 20 -1.96 -21.28 -4.20
C GLU A 20 -0.87 -20.40 -3.54
N GLY A 21 -1.00 -19.07 -3.67
CA GLY A 21 -0.10 -18.12 -3.02
C GLY A 21 -0.18 -18.20 -1.49
N VAL A 22 -1.39 -18.32 -0.96
CA VAL A 22 -1.62 -18.49 0.50
C VAL A 22 -1.03 -19.81 0.99
N GLU A 23 -1.19 -20.91 0.26
CA GLU A 23 -0.57 -22.19 0.64
C GLU A 23 0.95 -22.12 0.68
N LYS A 24 1.58 -21.49 -0.31
CA LYS A 24 3.02 -21.23 -0.33
C LYS A 24 3.46 -20.36 0.85
N ALA A 25 2.71 -19.29 1.15
CA ALA A 25 2.98 -18.42 2.28
C ALA A 25 2.83 -19.14 3.62
N ARG A 26 1.78 -19.94 3.82
CA ARG A 26 1.55 -20.77 5.01
C ARG A 26 2.73 -21.74 5.24
N ASN A 27 3.20 -22.40 4.19
CA ASN A 27 4.30 -23.35 4.31
C ASN A 27 5.63 -22.64 4.64
N LYS A 28 5.83 -21.44 4.11
CA LYS A 28 7.04 -20.63 4.38
C LYS A 28 7.01 -19.94 5.75
N TYR A 29 5.82 -19.59 6.24
CA TYR A 29 5.62 -18.82 7.48
C TYR A 29 4.63 -19.56 8.40
N PRO A 30 5.05 -20.61 9.11
CA PRO A 30 4.16 -21.48 9.90
C PRO A 30 3.47 -20.77 11.09
N ASP A 31 3.98 -19.61 11.49
CA ASP A 31 3.40 -18.78 12.55
C ASP A 31 2.28 -17.86 12.07
N LEU A 32 2.00 -17.80 10.78
CA LEU A 32 0.88 -17.07 10.22
C LEU A 32 -0.38 -17.95 10.14
N ARG A 33 -1.53 -17.29 10.28
CA ARG A 33 -2.85 -17.83 9.97
C ARG A 33 -3.49 -17.00 8.89
N PHE A 34 -4.32 -17.63 8.06
CA PHE A 34 -5.01 -16.98 6.97
C PHE A 34 -6.52 -17.16 7.10
N MET A 35 -7.26 -16.10 6.80
CA MET A 35 -8.71 -16.09 6.67
C MET A 35 -9.03 -15.80 5.21
N LEU A 36 -9.45 -16.80 4.44
CA LEU A 36 -9.82 -16.67 3.03
C LEU A 36 -11.28 -16.30 2.89
N PHE A 37 -11.56 -15.11 2.41
CA PHE A 37 -12.90 -14.63 2.13
C PHE A 37 -13.22 -14.85 0.65
N GLY A 38 -14.28 -15.61 0.35
CA GLY A 38 -14.64 -15.94 -1.04
C GLY A 38 -15.69 -17.03 -1.15
N ASP A 39 -15.86 -17.53 -2.38
CA ASP A 39 -16.68 -18.69 -2.69
C ASP A 39 -16.01 -19.94 -2.13
N GLU A 40 -16.58 -20.49 -1.06
CA GLU A 40 -16.01 -21.65 -0.34
C GLU A 40 -15.82 -22.86 -1.26
N GLN A 41 -16.77 -23.14 -2.16
CA GLN A 41 -16.66 -24.28 -3.05
C GLN A 41 -15.45 -24.14 -3.97
N LYS A 42 -15.30 -22.99 -4.63
CA LYS A 42 -14.16 -22.71 -5.53
C LYS A 42 -12.82 -22.73 -4.80
N ILE A 43 -12.78 -22.21 -3.57
CA ILE A 43 -11.56 -22.23 -2.75
C ILE A 43 -11.19 -23.66 -2.39
N ARG A 44 -12.17 -24.50 -1.98
CA ARG A 44 -11.92 -25.91 -1.60
C ARG A 44 -11.49 -26.80 -2.77
N GLU A 45 -11.90 -26.49 -4.00
CA GLU A 45 -11.47 -27.21 -5.20
C GLU A 45 -9.95 -27.06 -5.46
N ILE A 46 -9.33 -25.98 -4.94
CA ILE A 46 -7.92 -25.64 -5.13
C ILE A 46 -7.09 -26.00 -3.89
N LEU A 47 -7.65 -25.76 -2.71
CA LEU A 47 -6.95 -25.88 -1.44
C LEU A 47 -6.58 -27.35 -1.15
N THR A 48 -5.29 -27.62 -0.96
CA THR A 48 -4.81 -28.99 -0.66
C THR A 48 -4.86 -29.32 0.84
N SER A 49 -4.83 -28.33 1.72
CA SER A 49 -4.91 -28.47 3.17
C SER A 49 -5.39 -27.18 3.83
N ASP A 50 -6.30 -27.28 4.77
CA ASP A 50 -6.85 -26.18 5.57
C ASP A 50 -6.06 -25.85 6.84
N LYS A 51 -4.90 -26.51 7.05
CA LYS A 51 -4.04 -26.21 8.20
C LYS A 51 -3.68 -24.72 8.25
N ASN A 52 -3.98 -24.05 9.36
CA ASN A 52 -3.80 -22.60 9.56
C ASN A 52 -4.59 -21.71 8.58
N ILE A 53 -5.59 -22.25 7.90
CA ILE A 53 -6.47 -21.52 6.97
C ILE A 53 -7.93 -21.71 7.43
N GLU A 54 -8.63 -20.59 7.54
CA GLU A 54 -10.07 -20.52 7.78
C GLU A 54 -10.73 -19.97 6.52
N ILE A 55 -11.79 -20.63 6.02
CA ILE A 55 -12.54 -20.16 4.85
C ILE A 55 -13.81 -19.48 5.35
N ILE A 56 -14.09 -18.29 4.86
CA ILE A 56 -15.28 -17.51 5.17
C ILE A 56 -16.04 -17.28 3.87
N GLN A 57 -17.21 -17.93 3.76
CA GLN A 57 -18.08 -17.79 2.60
C GLN A 57 -18.49 -16.34 2.37
N THR A 58 -18.40 -15.90 1.12
CA THR A 58 -18.93 -14.63 0.61
C THR A 58 -19.60 -14.84 -0.74
N THR A 59 -20.56 -13.98 -1.08
CA THR A 59 -21.43 -14.18 -2.26
C THR A 59 -21.21 -13.14 -3.36
N GLU A 60 -20.43 -12.09 -3.08
CA GLU A 60 -20.19 -11.01 -4.02
C GLU A 60 -18.68 -10.83 -4.29
N VAL A 61 -18.36 -10.31 -5.46
CA VAL A 61 -16.99 -9.99 -5.89
C VAL A 61 -16.93 -8.55 -6.37
N ILE A 62 -15.87 -7.84 -6.00
CA ILE A 62 -15.55 -6.52 -6.56
C ILE A 62 -14.63 -6.73 -7.76
N ASP A 63 -15.11 -6.36 -8.94
CA ASP A 63 -14.40 -6.52 -10.20
C ASP A 63 -13.39 -5.38 -10.43
N MET A 64 -12.41 -5.61 -11.31
CA MET A 64 -11.38 -4.61 -11.65
C MET A 64 -11.98 -3.33 -12.25
N ASN A 65 -13.12 -3.43 -12.93
CA ASN A 65 -13.82 -2.30 -13.57
C ASN A 65 -14.88 -1.63 -12.68
N ASP A 66 -15.09 -2.13 -11.47
CA ASP A 66 -16.03 -1.51 -10.55
C ASP A 66 -15.53 -0.12 -10.10
N GLU A 67 -16.47 0.82 -9.94
CA GLU A 67 -16.17 2.10 -9.33
C GLU A 67 -15.91 1.88 -7.82
N PRO A 68 -14.68 2.21 -7.32
CA PRO A 68 -14.20 1.77 -6.02
C PRO A 68 -15.11 2.06 -4.84
N VAL A 69 -15.45 3.34 -4.63
CA VAL A 69 -16.24 3.78 -3.46
C VAL A 69 -17.66 3.22 -3.52
N LYS A 70 -18.23 3.17 -4.73
CA LYS A 70 -19.57 2.65 -4.95
C LYS A 70 -19.65 1.14 -4.73
N ALA A 71 -18.62 0.41 -5.17
CA ALA A 71 -18.51 -1.03 -4.95
C ALA A 71 -18.43 -1.35 -3.45
N ILE A 72 -17.56 -0.69 -2.69
CA ILE A 72 -17.45 -0.86 -1.24
C ILE A 72 -18.76 -0.56 -0.50
N ARG A 73 -19.54 0.41 -0.99
CA ARG A 73 -20.83 0.75 -0.38
C ARG A 73 -21.97 -0.22 -0.71
N ARG A 74 -21.96 -0.82 -1.90
CA ARG A 74 -23.05 -1.68 -2.40
C ARG A 74 -22.80 -3.15 -2.18
N LYS A 75 -21.62 -3.67 -2.53
CA LYS A 75 -21.27 -5.09 -2.45
C LYS A 75 -20.79 -5.45 -1.02
N LYS A 76 -21.73 -5.47 -0.07
CA LYS A 76 -21.43 -5.62 1.35
C LYS A 76 -20.93 -7.00 1.73
N ASP A 77 -21.35 -8.03 1.01
CA ASP A 77 -20.90 -9.41 1.19
C ASP A 77 -19.77 -9.79 0.20
N SER A 78 -19.08 -8.82 -0.36
CA SER A 78 -17.89 -9.11 -1.18
C SER A 78 -16.71 -9.53 -0.31
N SER A 79 -15.87 -10.39 -0.87
CA SER A 79 -14.67 -10.92 -0.24
C SER A 79 -13.78 -9.81 0.33
N LEU A 80 -13.55 -8.73 -0.45
CA LEU A 80 -12.77 -7.58 -0.02
C LEU A 80 -13.40 -6.83 1.17
N VAL A 81 -14.71 -6.56 1.12
CA VAL A 81 -15.42 -5.82 2.18
C VAL A 81 -15.46 -6.62 3.48
N ARG A 82 -15.75 -7.92 3.39
CA ARG A 82 -15.77 -8.83 4.55
C ARG A 82 -14.37 -8.96 5.18
N ALA A 83 -13.33 -9.08 4.36
CA ALA A 83 -11.95 -9.11 4.82
C ALA A 83 -11.53 -7.80 5.51
N ALA A 84 -11.94 -6.64 4.98
CA ALA A 84 -11.69 -5.35 5.62
C ALA A 84 -12.40 -5.21 6.97
N TYR A 85 -13.63 -5.70 7.10
CA TYR A 85 -14.32 -5.72 8.39
C TYR A 85 -13.63 -6.65 9.41
N ALA A 86 -13.06 -7.77 8.99
CA ALA A 86 -12.30 -8.64 9.90
C ALA A 86 -11.10 -7.91 10.51
N VAL A 87 -10.43 -7.05 9.74
CA VAL A 87 -9.35 -6.20 10.28
C VAL A 87 -9.91 -5.12 11.21
N LYS A 88 -10.97 -4.43 10.82
CA LYS A 88 -11.61 -3.41 11.66
C LYS A 88 -12.04 -3.95 13.04
N GLU A 89 -12.56 -5.16 13.05
CA GLU A 89 -13.07 -5.84 14.25
C GLU A 89 -11.96 -6.53 15.07
N GLY A 90 -10.71 -6.43 14.64
CA GLY A 90 -9.57 -7.06 15.32
C GLY A 90 -9.52 -8.59 15.18
N LYS A 91 -10.29 -9.17 14.26
CA LYS A 91 -10.27 -10.60 13.95
C LYS A 91 -9.07 -10.98 13.12
N ALA A 92 -8.53 -10.02 12.34
CA ALA A 92 -7.31 -10.14 11.56
C ALA A 92 -6.39 -8.94 11.80
N ASP A 93 -5.08 -9.16 11.64
CA ASP A 93 -4.04 -8.12 11.84
C ASP A 93 -3.77 -7.32 10.57
N ALA A 94 -4.04 -7.89 9.39
CA ALA A 94 -3.83 -7.26 8.09
C ALA A 94 -4.83 -7.76 7.04
N LEU A 95 -5.03 -6.93 6.00
CA LEU A 95 -5.81 -7.25 4.80
C LEU A 95 -4.86 -7.40 3.61
N PHE A 96 -5.10 -8.42 2.79
CA PHE A 96 -4.42 -8.65 1.51
C PHE A 96 -5.44 -8.85 0.38
N SER A 97 -5.22 -8.21 -0.76
CA SER A 97 -6.01 -8.39 -1.99
C SER A 97 -5.12 -8.20 -3.22
N CYS A 98 -5.37 -8.97 -4.26
CA CYS A 98 -4.80 -8.79 -5.60
C CYS A 98 -5.80 -8.15 -6.57
N GLY A 99 -6.94 -7.66 -6.06
CA GLY A 99 -8.02 -7.09 -6.85
C GLY A 99 -7.86 -5.59 -7.10
N ASN A 100 -9.00 -4.91 -7.26
CA ASN A 100 -9.07 -3.49 -7.57
C ASN A 100 -8.40 -2.62 -6.50
N THR A 101 -7.28 -1.99 -6.85
CA THR A 101 -6.46 -1.17 -5.94
C THR A 101 -7.25 0.00 -5.35
N GLY A 102 -8.08 0.66 -6.17
CA GLY A 102 -8.94 1.75 -5.68
C GLY A 102 -9.97 1.27 -4.66
N ALA A 103 -10.53 0.06 -4.86
CA ALA A 103 -11.46 -0.54 -3.91
C ALA A 103 -10.74 -0.94 -2.61
N LEU A 104 -9.52 -1.47 -2.69
CA LEU A 104 -8.71 -1.79 -1.51
C LEU A 104 -8.39 -0.52 -0.70
N LEU A 105 -7.99 0.56 -1.37
CA LEU A 105 -7.76 1.86 -0.74
C LEU A 105 -9.05 2.42 -0.10
N ALA A 106 -10.17 2.34 -0.83
CA ALA A 106 -11.47 2.77 -0.30
C ALA A 106 -11.92 1.93 0.90
N ALA A 107 -11.69 0.62 0.90
CA ALA A 107 -11.96 -0.26 2.04
C ALA A 107 -11.08 0.11 3.25
N GLY A 108 -9.79 0.34 3.02
CA GLY A 108 -8.87 0.83 4.05
C GLY A 108 -9.36 2.14 4.68
N LEU A 109 -9.76 3.11 3.85
CA LEU A 109 -10.21 4.43 4.30
C LEU A 109 -11.57 4.41 4.99
N LEU A 110 -12.57 3.72 4.42
CA LEU A 110 -13.97 3.81 4.83
C LEU A 110 -14.36 2.73 5.87
N ILE A 111 -13.68 1.60 5.89
CA ILE A 111 -13.98 0.49 6.79
C ILE A 111 -12.95 0.40 7.90
N VAL A 112 -11.67 0.20 7.58
CA VAL A 112 -10.60 0.07 8.59
C VAL A 112 -10.37 1.40 9.32
N GLY A 113 -10.34 2.48 8.58
CA GLY A 113 -10.17 3.84 9.10
C GLY A 113 -8.74 4.37 8.95
N ARG A 114 -8.61 5.68 9.12
CA ARG A 114 -7.34 6.40 9.01
C ARG A 114 -6.56 6.39 10.32
N ILE A 115 -5.26 6.42 10.23
CA ILE A 115 -4.41 6.78 11.38
C ILE A 115 -4.77 8.19 11.83
N LYS A 116 -4.96 8.38 13.14
CA LYS A 116 -5.31 9.68 13.71
C LYS A 116 -4.24 10.73 13.35
N GLY A 117 -4.66 11.85 12.82
CA GLY A 117 -3.77 12.94 12.38
C GLY A 117 -3.36 12.85 10.90
N ILE A 118 -3.57 11.73 10.22
CA ILE A 118 -3.30 11.59 8.78
C ILE A 118 -4.53 12.03 7.96
N ALA A 119 -4.35 13.00 7.07
CA ALA A 119 -5.44 13.57 6.28
C ALA A 119 -5.94 12.61 5.20
N ARG A 120 -5.03 11.98 4.46
CA ARG A 120 -5.32 10.98 3.43
C ARG A 120 -4.29 9.85 3.44
N PRO A 121 -4.70 8.59 3.23
CA PRO A 121 -3.75 7.52 2.96
C PRO A 121 -3.13 7.72 1.58
N GLY A 122 -1.87 7.31 1.44
CA GLY A 122 -1.18 7.19 0.16
C GLY A 122 -0.93 5.72 -0.18
N LEU A 123 -0.66 5.44 -1.44
CA LEU A 123 -0.20 4.14 -1.90
C LEU A 123 1.33 4.10 -1.83
N LEU A 124 1.86 3.22 -0.98
CA LEU A 124 3.30 3.04 -0.84
C LEU A 124 3.75 1.83 -1.67
N SER A 125 4.64 2.08 -2.62
CA SER A 125 5.30 1.03 -3.41
C SER A 125 6.77 0.89 -3.01
N THR A 126 7.25 -0.34 -2.91
CA THR A 126 8.68 -0.63 -2.72
C THR A 126 9.27 -1.02 -4.07
N LEU A 127 10.19 -0.20 -4.57
CA LEU A 127 10.75 -0.31 -5.92
C LEU A 127 12.26 -0.61 -5.85
N PRO A 128 12.81 -1.41 -6.78
CA PRO A 128 14.23 -1.71 -6.78
C PRO A 128 15.07 -0.49 -7.22
N VAL A 129 16.29 -0.39 -6.71
CA VAL A 129 17.33 0.49 -7.27
C VAL A 129 18.16 -0.27 -8.28
N LEU A 130 18.65 0.41 -9.31
CA LEU A 130 19.48 -0.15 -10.38
C LEU A 130 20.97 0.11 -10.11
N THR A 131 21.44 -0.20 -8.89
CA THR A 131 22.86 -0.10 -8.53
C THR A 131 23.48 -1.51 -8.47
N LYS A 132 24.81 -1.60 -8.50
CA LYS A 132 25.53 -2.88 -8.40
C LYS A 132 25.29 -3.59 -7.06
N GLU A 133 25.13 -2.81 -6.00
CA GLU A 133 24.86 -3.28 -4.65
C GLU A 133 23.39 -3.73 -4.47
N GLY A 134 22.53 -3.39 -5.43
CA GLY A 134 21.10 -3.63 -5.34
C GLY A 134 20.43 -2.76 -4.26
N GLY A 135 19.26 -3.20 -3.80
CA GLY A 135 18.49 -2.51 -2.79
C GLY A 135 17.12 -2.06 -3.30
N ALA A 136 16.45 -1.23 -2.53
CA ALA A 136 15.13 -0.71 -2.87
C ALA A 136 14.89 0.65 -2.23
N PHE A 137 13.93 1.41 -2.75
CA PHE A 137 13.38 2.61 -2.14
C PHE A 137 11.86 2.52 -2.05
N ASN A 138 11.26 3.35 -1.22
CA ASN A 138 9.80 3.47 -1.14
C ASN A 138 9.34 4.71 -1.90
N LEU A 139 8.34 4.57 -2.75
CA LEU A 139 7.63 5.69 -3.39
C LEU A 139 6.27 5.88 -2.72
N LEU A 140 5.98 7.08 -2.26
CA LEU A 140 4.73 7.46 -1.60
C LEU A 140 4.36 8.90 -1.96
N ASP A 141 3.31 9.14 -2.69
CA ASP A 141 2.19 8.34 -3.14
C ASP A 141 2.44 7.83 -4.58
N SER A 142 2.23 6.55 -4.83
CA SER A 142 2.41 5.95 -6.15
C SER A 142 1.12 5.81 -6.97
N GLY A 143 0.04 6.56 -6.62
CA GLY A 143 -1.16 6.59 -7.46
C GLY A 143 -2.51 6.65 -6.74
N ALA A 144 -2.55 6.91 -5.43
CA ALA A 144 -3.81 6.97 -4.69
C ALA A 144 -4.53 8.32 -4.83
N ASN A 145 -3.80 9.42 -4.84
CA ASN A 145 -4.36 10.77 -4.78
C ASN A 145 -3.74 11.66 -5.86
N ALA A 146 -4.50 11.96 -6.92
CA ALA A 146 -4.02 12.83 -8.00
C ALA A 146 -3.83 14.29 -7.53
N ASP A 147 -4.75 14.78 -6.67
CA ASP A 147 -4.69 16.12 -6.11
C ASP A 147 -4.30 16.06 -4.63
N ASN A 148 -3.17 16.64 -4.30
CA ASN A 148 -2.65 16.71 -2.94
C ASN A 148 -2.53 18.16 -2.45
N LYS A 149 -2.53 18.30 -1.11
CA LYS A 149 -2.12 19.52 -0.42
C LYS A 149 -0.69 19.37 0.11
N PRO A 150 0.05 20.47 0.34
CA PRO A 150 1.42 20.41 0.86
C PRO A 150 1.55 19.60 2.16
N GLU A 151 0.57 19.74 3.06
CA GLU A 151 0.55 19.01 4.33
C GLU A 151 0.43 17.50 4.14
N GLN A 152 -0.19 17.05 3.04
CA GLN A 152 -0.29 15.62 2.74
C GLN A 152 1.05 15.06 2.28
N LEU A 153 1.81 15.79 1.45
CA LEU A 153 3.16 15.39 1.07
C LEU A 153 4.09 15.34 2.28
N TYR A 154 4.00 16.32 3.19
CA TYR A 154 4.70 16.25 4.46
C TYR A 154 4.31 15.02 5.28
N GLN A 155 3.01 14.69 5.36
CA GLN A 155 2.55 13.48 6.05
C GLN A 155 3.06 12.20 5.36
N TYR A 156 3.19 12.19 4.04
CA TYR A 156 3.80 11.07 3.31
C TYR A 156 5.30 10.93 3.63
N ALA A 157 6.02 12.02 3.83
CA ALA A 157 7.40 11.96 4.31
C ALA A 157 7.49 11.28 5.68
N LEU A 158 6.62 11.64 6.62
CA LEU A 158 6.53 10.99 7.94
C LEU A 158 6.15 9.51 7.84
N LEU A 159 5.10 9.19 7.08
CA LEU A 159 4.66 7.79 6.90
C LEU A 159 5.74 6.93 6.26
N GLY A 160 6.40 7.45 5.22
CA GLY A 160 7.50 6.78 4.56
C GLY A 160 8.70 6.55 5.49
N LYS A 161 9.05 7.56 6.30
CA LYS A 161 10.07 7.44 7.34
C LYS A 161 9.76 6.30 8.31
N TYR A 162 8.59 6.31 8.94
CA TYR A 162 8.20 5.28 9.90
C TYR A 162 8.12 3.89 9.27
N TYR A 163 7.66 3.79 8.03
CA TYR A 163 7.66 2.52 7.31
C TYR A 163 9.10 2.01 7.05
N ALA A 164 9.99 2.89 6.59
CA ALA A 164 11.38 2.53 6.35
C ALA A 164 12.10 2.11 7.64
N GLU A 165 11.84 2.80 8.76
CA GLU A 165 12.39 2.45 10.08
C GLU A 165 11.84 1.11 10.59
N SER A 166 10.52 0.93 10.57
CA SER A 166 9.86 -0.19 11.25
C SER A 166 9.81 -1.47 10.43
N VAL A 167 9.70 -1.37 9.10
CA VAL A 167 9.53 -2.51 8.19
C VAL A 167 10.83 -2.87 7.48
N ARG A 168 11.59 -1.85 7.05
CA ARG A 168 12.85 -2.06 6.33
C ARG A 168 14.10 -1.99 7.23
N ASN A 169 13.93 -1.67 8.51
CA ASN A 169 15.01 -1.55 9.50
C ASN A 169 16.09 -0.52 9.12
N ILE A 170 15.72 0.56 8.41
CA ILE A 170 16.63 1.65 8.04
C ILE A 170 16.60 2.70 9.16
N LYS A 171 17.67 2.81 9.94
CA LYS A 171 17.77 3.71 11.11
C LYS A 171 17.75 5.14 10.67
N ASN A 172 17.43 5.92 10.17
CA ASN A 172 17.51 7.32 9.71
C ASN A 172 17.38 7.39 8.18
N PRO A 173 16.23 6.97 7.67
CA PRO A 173 16.03 6.89 6.23
C PRO A 173 16.13 8.28 5.58
N ARG A 174 16.78 8.33 4.42
CA ARG A 174 16.91 9.53 3.58
C ARG A 174 15.61 9.74 2.85
N ILE A 175 14.98 10.90 3.06
CA ILE A 175 13.70 11.28 2.45
C ILE A 175 13.93 12.32 1.36
N GLY A 176 13.54 12.03 0.12
CA GLY A 176 13.58 12.96 -1.01
C GLY A 176 12.18 13.38 -1.46
N LEU A 177 12.04 14.62 -1.94
CA LEU A 177 10.81 15.10 -2.56
C LEU A 177 10.98 15.10 -4.08
N LEU A 178 10.15 14.33 -4.78
CA LEU A 178 10.20 14.26 -6.25
C LEU A 178 9.90 15.62 -6.87
N ASN A 179 10.79 16.06 -7.75
CA ASN A 179 10.70 17.38 -8.35
C ASN A 179 11.36 17.42 -9.75
N ASN A 180 11.22 18.55 -10.46
CA ASN A 180 11.80 18.79 -11.77
C ASN A 180 13.21 19.41 -11.73
N GLY A 181 13.81 19.51 -10.56
CA GLY A 181 15.18 19.99 -10.31
C GLY A 181 15.53 19.84 -8.84
N THR A 182 16.83 19.82 -8.52
CA THR A 182 17.34 19.59 -7.16
C THR A 182 17.35 20.84 -6.28
N GLU A 183 17.26 22.04 -6.89
CA GLU A 183 17.34 23.29 -6.16
C GLU A 183 16.06 23.52 -5.31
N PRO A 184 16.21 24.12 -4.10
CA PRO A 184 15.07 24.32 -3.19
C PRO A 184 13.92 25.17 -3.73
N HIS A 185 14.20 26.03 -4.71
CA HIS A 185 13.20 26.93 -5.32
C HIS A 185 12.51 26.34 -6.57
N LYS A 186 12.85 25.13 -6.97
CA LYS A 186 12.22 24.43 -8.12
C LYS A 186 10.90 23.77 -7.75
N GLY A 187 10.08 23.58 -8.76
CA GLY A 187 8.85 22.82 -8.68
C GLY A 187 7.58 23.65 -8.79
N SER A 188 6.47 22.97 -8.60
CA SER A 188 5.13 23.58 -8.53
C SER A 188 4.93 24.26 -7.17
N LYS A 189 3.86 25.06 -7.05
CA LYS A 189 3.45 25.63 -5.76
C LYS A 189 3.29 24.55 -4.68
N LEU A 190 2.71 23.39 -5.04
CA LEU A 190 2.55 22.25 -4.15
C LEU A 190 3.89 21.76 -3.59
N THR A 191 4.86 21.50 -4.48
CA THR A 191 6.16 20.95 -4.07
C THR A 191 7.02 21.98 -3.32
N LEU A 192 6.93 23.27 -3.66
CA LEU A 192 7.62 24.33 -2.92
C LEU A 192 7.11 24.47 -1.47
N GLU A 193 5.81 24.47 -1.28
CA GLU A 193 5.21 24.53 0.06
C GLU A 193 5.49 23.26 0.86
N ALA A 194 5.39 22.07 0.22
CA ALA A 194 5.73 20.80 0.86
C ALA A 194 7.21 20.73 1.26
N HIS A 195 8.13 21.18 0.40
CA HIS A 195 9.56 21.27 0.70
C HIS A 195 9.80 22.06 1.99
N ASN A 196 9.17 23.24 2.11
CA ASN A 196 9.32 24.09 3.30
C ASN A 196 8.80 23.42 4.58
N LEU A 197 7.68 22.70 4.50
CA LEU A 197 7.15 21.95 5.62
C LEU A 197 8.08 20.81 6.05
N ILE A 198 8.66 20.08 5.10
CA ILE A 198 9.55 18.95 5.39
C ILE A 198 10.87 19.45 5.97
N VAL A 199 11.47 20.51 5.42
CA VAL A 199 12.72 21.12 5.93
C VAL A 199 12.55 21.64 7.37
N ALA A 200 11.38 22.16 7.70
CA ALA A 200 11.10 22.68 9.04
C ALA A 200 11.06 21.60 10.13
N ASP A 201 10.87 20.33 9.75
CA ASP A 201 10.84 19.21 10.70
C ASP A 201 12.21 18.52 10.80
N SER A 202 12.97 18.87 11.83
CA SER A 202 14.30 18.30 12.09
C SER A 202 14.30 16.79 12.42
N SER A 203 13.13 16.19 12.64
CA SER A 203 13.00 14.75 12.84
C SER A 203 13.10 13.94 11.54
N ILE A 204 12.99 14.61 10.38
CA ILE A 204 13.07 14.00 9.05
C ILE A 204 14.47 14.21 8.49
N ASN A 205 15.17 13.14 8.12
CA ASN A 205 16.42 13.21 7.38
C ASN A 205 16.14 13.55 5.90
N PHE A 206 15.79 14.81 5.66
CA PHE A 206 15.42 15.29 4.35
C PHE A 206 16.66 15.59 3.51
N VAL A 207 16.80 14.92 2.36
CA VAL A 207 17.92 15.11 1.43
C VAL A 207 17.63 16.15 0.34
N GLY A 208 16.46 16.78 0.38
CA GLY A 208 16.05 17.80 -0.58
C GLY A 208 15.21 17.26 -1.74
N ASN A 209 15.12 18.04 -2.81
CA ASN A 209 14.46 17.63 -4.04
C ASN A 209 15.26 16.57 -4.78
N VAL A 210 14.59 15.62 -5.41
CA VAL A 210 15.17 14.56 -6.23
C VAL A 210 14.49 14.53 -7.60
N GLU A 211 15.26 14.31 -8.65
CA GLU A 211 14.74 14.21 -10.02
C GLU A 211 14.40 12.75 -10.38
N SER A 212 13.40 12.55 -11.25
CA SER A 212 12.98 11.22 -11.68
C SER A 212 14.09 10.36 -12.27
N LYS A 213 15.06 10.97 -12.99
CA LYS A 213 16.24 10.27 -13.55
C LYS A 213 17.18 9.67 -12.51
N ASP A 214 17.06 10.08 -11.24
CA ASP A 214 18.00 9.70 -10.16
C ASP A 214 17.36 8.74 -9.15
N ILE A 215 16.04 8.58 -9.13
CA ILE A 215 15.35 7.74 -8.12
C ILE A 215 15.84 6.28 -8.14
N LEU A 216 16.12 5.72 -9.32
CA LEU A 216 16.64 4.35 -9.46
C LEU A 216 18.12 4.21 -9.11
N LYS A 217 18.83 5.31 -8.82
CA LYS A 217 20.24 5.32 -8.41
C LYS A 217 20.41 5.21 -6.88
N GLY A 218 19.32 5.07 -6.13
CA GLY A 218 19.38 4.93 -4.67
C GLY A 218 19.80 6.22 -3.94
N VAL A 219 19.45 7.39 -4.49
CA VAL A 219 19.78 8.71 -3.90
C VAL A 219 19.06 8.93 -2.56
N CYS A 220 17.92 8.29 -2.36
CA CYS A 220 17.18 8.30 -1.09
C CYS A 220 16.49 6.96 -0.84
N ASP A 221 16.00 6.77 0.38
CA ASP A 221 15.35 5.53 0.83
C ASP A 221 13.82 5.63 0.71
N VAL A 222 13.32 6.86 0.72
CA VAL A 222 11.91 7.21 0.49
C VAL A 222 11.83 8.38 -0.47
N VAL A 223 11.02 8.25 -1.52
CA VAL A 223 10.66 9.30 -2.47
C VAL A 223 9.22 9.70 -2.20
N VAL A 224 8.99 10.98 -1.92
CA VAL A 224 7.66 11.56 -1.72
C VAL A 224 7.19 12.22 -3.01
N ALA A 225 5.97 11.94 -3.42
CA ALA A 225 5.32 12.55 -4.58
C ALA A 225 3.81 12.71 -4.33
N ASP A 226 3.14 13.55 -5.11
CA ASP A 226 1.70 13.41 -5.30
C ASP A 226 1.39 12.16 -6.14
N GLY A 227 0.17 11.62 -6.01
CA GLY A 227 -0.16 10.35 -6.66
C GLY A 227 -0.21 10.41 -8.19
N PHE A 228 -0.44 11.59 -8.79
CA PHE A 228 -0.37 11.75 -10.24
C PHE A 228 1.07 11.61 -10.74
N THR A 229 1.98 12.39 -10.15
CA THR A 229 3.40 12.36 -10.49
C THR A 229 4.02 11.00 -10.12
N GLY A 230 3.72 10.48 -8.94
CA GLY A 230 4.21 9.18 -8.48
C GLY A 230 3.82 8.03 -9.41
N ASN A 231 2.56 8.01 -9.87
CA ASN A 231 2.11 7.01 -10.85
C ASN A 231 2.83 7.16 -12.20
N ALA A 232 3.03 8.39 -12.68
CA ALA A 232 3.66 8.64 -13.97
C ALA A 232 5.16 8.28 -14.03
N VAL A 233 5.87 8.30 -12.91
CA VAL A 233 7.32 7.98 -12.90
C VAL A 233 7.63 6.52 -12.60
N TRP A 234 6.63 5.75 -12.21
CA TRP A 234 6.82 4.33 -11.89
C TRP A 234 6.32 3.40 -13.00
N LEU A 235 5.41 3.85 -13.87
CA LEU A 235 4.94 3.15 -15.07
C LEU A 235 5.89 3.37 -16.24
#